data_43036004d7ea0ad26aafbf7eac8d498d
#
_entry.id   43036004d7ea0ad26aafbf7eac8d498d
#
_cell.length_a   1.000
_cell.length_b   1.000
_cell.length_c   1.000
_cell.angle_alpha   90.00
_cell.angle_beta   90.00
_cell.angle_gamma   90.00
#
_symmetry.space_group_name_H-M   'P 1'
#
loop_
_entity.id
_entity.type
_entity.pdbx_description
1 polymer ?
#
loop_
_entity_poly.entity_id
_entity_poly.type
_entity_poly.pdbx_seq_one_letter_code
_entity_poly.pdbx_strand_id
1 'polypeptide(L)'
;LPSFTIVGLPEAEVKESKDRVRSALLNSRYEFPARRITVNLAPADLPKESGRFDLPIALGILAASGQLPQEQLKHYEFAGELALTGELRPIRGALAMTYKACKDGRAFVLPRDNAEEAALVRDAQVYPAHSLLEVCAHFAGHTLLSRHVGEPAVAVGDYPDFSDVKGQAHAKRALEIAAAGGHSILMSGPPGSGKTMLATRLPGILPAMTDAQALEAAAVQSLANGGFRSENWKRRNFRSPHH
;
A
#
# COMPACT_ATOMS: atom_id res chain seq x y z
N LEU A 1 -6.04 38.40 3.07
CA LEU A 1 -7.11 37.50 3.54
C LEU A 1 -6.53 36.10 3.70
N PRO A 2 -6.88 35.37 4.77
CA PRO A 2 -6.51 33.96 4.95
C PRO A 2 -7.00 33.13 3.75
N SER A 3 -6.16 32.23 3.26
CA SER A 3 -6.52 31.32 2.16
C SER A 3 -5.79 30.01 2.29
N PHE A 4 -6.39 28.92 1.82
CA PHE A 4 -5.79 27.59 1.78
C PHE A 4 -5.83 27.07 0.35
N THR A 5 -4.65 26.90 -0.26
CA THR A 5 -4.49 26.51 -1.67
C THR A 5 -3.59 25.26 -1.76
N ILE A 6 -3.98 24.30 -2.59
CA ILE A 6 -3.19 23.12 -2.92
C ILE A 6 -2.83 23.22 -4.41
N VAL A 7 -1.55 23.08 -4.74
CA VAL A 7 -1.01 23.10 -6.11
C VAL A 7 -0.22 21.81 -6.40
N GLY A 8 0.01 21.47 -7.66
CA GLY A 8 0.74 20.27 -8.08
C GLY A 8 -0.16 19.17 -8.62
N LEU A 9 -1.10 19.52 -9.50
CA LEU A 9 -2.10 18.61 -10.12
C LEU A 9 -2.91 17.77 -9.11
N PRO A 10 -3.56 18.41 -8.12
CA PRO A 10 -4.43 17.68 -7.22
C PRO A 10 -5.74 17.30 -7.94
N GLU A 11 -6.14 16.04 -7.86
CA GLU A 11 -7.47 15.59 -8.28
C GLU A 11 -8.56 16.04 -7.30
N ALA A 12 -9.83 15.76 -7.61
CA ALA A 12 -10.97 16.23 -6.82
C ALA A 12 -10.87 15.81 -5.36
N GLU A 13 -10.57 14.54 -5.11
CA GLU A 13 -10.41 13.97 -3.76
C GLU A 13 -9.33 14.68 -2.93
N VAL A 14 -8.21 15.05 -3.58
CA VAL A 14 -7.12 15.79 -2.92
C VAL A 14 -7.50 17.26 -2.70
N LYS A 15 -8.37 17.84 -3.53
CA LYS A 15 -8.91 19.19 -3.29
C LYS A 15 -9.81 19.23 -2.06
N GLU A 16 -10.57 18.17 -1.79
CA GLU A 16 -11.39 17.99 -0.58
C GLU A 16 -10.55 17.85 0.69
N SER A 17 -9.26 17.49 0.59
CA SER A 17 -8.33 17.45 1.73
C SER A 17 -8.33 18.75 2.54
N LYS A 18 -8.62 19.89 1.92
CA LYS A 18 -8.68 21.18 2.64
C LYS A 18 -9.67 21.16 3.79
N ASP A 19 -10.86 20.63 3.54
CA ASP A 19 -11.94 20.62 4.53
C ASP A 19 -11.68 19.52 5.57
N ARG A 20 -11.21 18.33 5.13
CA ARG A 20 -10.85 17.23 6.04
C ARG A 20 -9.72 17.65 6.97
N VAL A 21 -8.63 18.16 6.44
CA VAL A 21 -7.46 18.60 7.22
C VAL A 21 -7.83 19.71 8.19
N ARG A 22 -8.59 20.74 7.75
CA ARG A 22 -9.00 21.82 8.63
C ARG A 22 -9.86 21.31 9.78
N SER A 23 -10.85 20.48 9.48
CA SER A 23 -11.74 19.91 10.51
C SER A 23 -10.98 19.00 11.46
N ALA A 24 -10.09 18.13 10.95
CA ALA A 24 -9.28 17.23 11.75
C ALA A 24 -8.35 17.99 12.71
N LEU A 25 -7.71 19.07 12.26
CA LEU A 25 -6.87 19.92 13.11
C LEU A 25 -7.66 20.54 14.25
N LEU A 26 -8.81 21.16 13.94
CA LEU A 26 -9.66 21.80 14.95
C LEU A 26 -10.23 20.78 15.96
N ASN A 27 -10.68 19.62 15.49
CA ASN A 27 -11.19 18.55 16.34
C ASN A 27 -10.10 17.89 17.20
N SER A 28 -8.85 17.94 16.72
CA SER A 28 -7.66 17.50 17.49
C SER A 28 -7.12 18.60 18.43
N ARG A 29 -7.87 19.71 18.61
CA ARG A 29 -7.51 20.83 19.48
C ARG A 29 -6.27 21.62 19.06
N TYR A 30 -5.94 21.59 17.79
CA TYR A 30 -4.92 22.45 17.21
C TYR A 30 -5.53 23.68 16.56
N GLU A 31 -4.77 24.76 16.47
CA GLU A 31 -5.21 25.96 15.79
C GLU A 31 -4.99 25.84 14.27
N PHE A 32 -6.02 26.17 13.50
CA PHE A 32 -5.85 26.33 12.06
C PHE A 32 -5.36 27.78 11.78
N PRO A 33 -4.15 27.97 11.19
CA PRO A 33 -3.57 29.30 11.10
C PRO A 33 -4.42 30.24 10.25
N ALA A 34 -4.73 31.44 10.78
CA ALA A 34 -5.43 32.50 10.06
C ALA A 34 -4.49 33.25 9.11
N ARG A 35 -3.73 32.52 8.29
CA ARG A 35 -2.74 33.02 7.34
C ARG A 35 -2.99 32.47 5.94
N ARG A 36 -2.22 32.92 4.96
CA ARG A 36 -2.19 32.32 3.63
C ARG A 36 -1.37 31.03 3.69
N ILE A 37 -2.02 29.88 3.42
CA ILE A 37 -1.39 28.55 3.38
C ILE A 37 -1.36 28.10 1.91
N THR A 38 -0.18 27.72 1.43
CA THR A 38 -0.02 27.10 0.12
C THR A 38 0.68 25.75 0.32
N VAL A 39 0.03 24.67 -0.06
CA VAL A 39 0.60 23.32 -0.09
C VAL A 39 0.98 23.00 -1.52
N ASN A 40 2.25 22.66 -1.74
CA ASN A 40 2.76 22.23 -3.04
C ASN A 40 3.02 20.73 -3.01
N LEU A 41 2.25 19.99 -3.80
CA LEU A 41 2.42 18.53 -3.99
C LEU A 41 3.32 18.30 -5.21
N ALA A 42 4.62 18.33 -5.00
CA ALA A 42 5.60 18.05 -6.04
C ALA A 42 5.71 16.53 -6.31
N PRO A 43 6.14 16.10 -7.51
CA PRO A 43 6.32 16.89 -8.73
C PRO A 43 4.98 17.22 -9.40
N ALA A 44 4.92 18.32 -10.19
CA ALA A 44 3.67 18.82 -10.76
C ALA A 44 3.18 18.03 -12.00
N ASP A 45 3.99 17.14 -12.54
CA ASP A 45 3.72 16.32 -13.72
C ASP A 45 3.01 14.98 -13.39
N LEU A 46 2.91 14.61 -12.10
CA LEU A 46 2.26 13.40 -11.66
C LEU A 46 0.90 13.69 -11.00
N PRO A 47 -0.20 13.04 -11.45
CA PRO A 47 -1.50 13.15 -10.80
C PRO A 47 -1.44 12.66 -9.35
N LYS A 48 -2.19 13.32 -8.45
CA LYS A 48 -2.31 12.96 -7.04
C LYS A 48 -3.75 12.58 -6.76
N GLU A 49 -3.93 11.31 -6.45
CA GLU A 49 -5.22 10.70 -6.17
C GLU A 49 -5.32 10.31 -4.70
N SER A 50 -6.53 10.16 -4.20
CA SER A 50 -6.91 9.70 -2.86
C SER A 50 -6.55 10.64 -1.69
N GLY A 51 -7.18 10.38 -0.55
CA GLY A 51 -7.00 11.14 0.70
C GLY A 51 -5.67 10.89 1.42
N ARG A 52 -4.78 10.04 0.90
CA ARG A 52 -3.51 9.67 1.56
C ARG A 52 -2.59 10.85 1.89
N PHE A 53 -2.82 12.00 1.27
CA PHE A 53 -2.04 13.22 1.50
C PHE A 53 -2.54 14.04 2.69
N ASP A 54 -3.70 13.71 3.29
CA ASP A 54 -4.29 14.50 4.37
C ASP A 54 -3.36 14.57 5.58
N LEU A 55 -2.82 13.42 6.02
CA LEU A 55 -1.91 13.37 7.17
C LEU A 55 -0.64 14.22 6.93
N PRO A 56 0.13 14.06 5.84
CA PRO A 56 1.31 14.88 5.62
C PRO A 56 0.99 16.37 5.45
N ILE A 57 -0.17 16.72 4.88
CA ILE A 57 -0.62 18.12 4.79
C ILE A 57 -0.88 18.69 6.19
N ALA A 58 -1.60 17.96 7.04
CA ALA A 58 -1.89 18.37 8.40
C ALA A 58 -0.61 18.60 9.22
N LEU A 59 0.32 17.63 9.18
CA LEU A 59 1.60 17.72 9.87
C LEU A 59 2.46 18.88 9.35
N GLY A 60 2.46 19.11 8.02
CA GLY A 60 3.15 20.23 7.40
C GLY A 60 2.61 21.59 7.87
N ILE A 61 1.29 21.73 8.02
CA ILE A 61 0.66 22.94 8.54
C ILE A 61 1.04 23.16 10.01
N LEU A 62 0.96 22.12 10.85
CA LEU A 62 1.32 22.21 12.27
C LEU A 62 2.81 22.57 12.44
N ALA A 63 3.68 21.94 11.66
CA ALA A 63 5.10 22.20 11.70
C ALA A 63 5.42 23.63 11.25
N ALA A 64 4.84 24.09 10.15
CA ALA A 64 5.05 25.44 9.61
C ALA A 64 4.48 26.55 10.52
N SER A 65 3.47 26.22 11.33
CA SER A 65 2.90 27.17 12.31
C SER A 65 3.56 27.09 13.70
N GLY A 66 4.57 26.25 13.89
CA GLY A 66 5.29 26.08 15.15
C GLY A 66 4.53 25.30 16.22
N GLN A 67 3.44 24.63 15.86
CA GLN A 67 2.65 23.81 16.79
C GLN A 67 3.21 22.38 16.92
N LEU A 68 4.10 21.96 16.01
CA LEU A 68 4.76 20.66 16.04
C LEU A 68 6.27 20.83 15.72
N PRO A 69 7.18 20.12 16.43
CA PRO A 69 8.60 20.13 16.14
C PRO A 69 8.91 19.60 14.73
N GLN A 70 9.75 20.32 13.96
CA GLN A 70 10.03 19.96 12.56
C GLN A 70 11.19 18.98 12.40
N GLU A 71 12.13 18.97 13.32
CA GLU A 71 13.44 18.32 13.14
C GLU A 71 13.37 16.83 12.87
N GLN A 72 12.45 16.13 13.52
CA GLN A 72 12.30 14.68 13.37
C GLN A 72 11.49 14.29 12.14
N LEU A 73 10.60 15.15 11.64
CA LEU A 73 9.70 14.80 10.53
C LEU A 73 10.43 14.37 9.25
N LYS A 74 11.62 14.92 9.00
CA LYS A 74 12.46 14.60 7.82
C LYS A 74 12.93 13.14 7.77
N HIS A 75 12.91 12.41 8.90
CA HIS A 75 13.32 11.01 8.99
C HIS A 75 12.16 10.04 8.75
N TYR A 76 10.95 10.58 8.52
CA TYR A 76 9.74 9.81 8.34
C TYR A 76 9.08 10.10 6.99
N GLU A 77 8.39 9.11 6.46
CA GLU A 77 7.35 9.26 5.46
C GLU A 77 5.98 9.18 6.15
N PHE A 78 4.98 9.82 5.56
CA PHE A 78 3.64 9.89 6.11
C PHE A 78 2.61 9.63 5.02
N ALA A 79 1.61 8.82 5.31
CA ALA A 79 0.42 8.71 4.48
C ALA A 79 -0.78 8.35 5.33
N GLY A 80 -1.95 8.92 5.02
CA GLY A 80 -3.19 8.64 5.75
C GLY A 80 -4.28 9.61 5.34
N GLU A 81 -5.48 9.09 5.14
CA GLU A 81 -6.67 9.89 4.98
C GLU A 81 -7.20 10.27 6.36
N LEU A 82 -7.60 11.52 6.52
CA LEU A 82 -8.18 12.02 7.77
C LEU A 82 -9.70 12.05 7.70
N ALA A 83 -10.35 11.42 8.66
CA ALA A 83 -11.75 11.72 8.96
C ALA A 83 -11.85 13.14 9.55
N LEU A 84 -13.03 13.74 9.50
CA LEU A 84 -13.28 15.07 10.10
C LEU A 84 -13.00 15.09 11.60
N THR A 85 -13.11 13.93 12.25
CA THR A 85 -12.79 13.74 13.69
C THR A 85 -11.29 13.76 14.00
N GLY A 86 -10.43 13.63 12.98
CA GLY A 86 -8.99 13.44 13.12
C GLY A 86 -8.54 11.99 13.18
N GLU A 87 -9.44 11.02 13.04
CA GLU A 87 -9.09 9.61 12.90
C GLU A 87 -8.45 9.34 11.54
N LEU A 88 -7.51 8.39 11.52
CA LEU A 88 -6.85 7.93 10.31
C LEU A 88 -7.62 6.78 9.67
N ARG A 89 -7.94 6.92 8.39
CA ARG A 89 -8.58 5.89 7.57
C ARG A 89 -7.55 5.15 6.72
N PRO A 90 -7.81 3.86 6.43
CA PRO A 90 -6.91 3.06 5.62
C PRO A 90 -6.73 3.65 4.20
N ILE A 91 -5.52 3.47 3.68
CA ILE A 91 -5.12 3.95 2.37
C ILE A 91 -4.76 2.79 1.45
N ARG A 92 -4.79 3.05 0.15
CA ARG A 92 -4.32 2.09 -0.87
C ARG A 92 -2.82 2.27 -1.12
N GLY A 93 -2.15 1.17 -1.43
CA GLY A 93 -0.73 1.18 -1.80
C GLY A 93 0.22 1.32 -0.62
N ALA A 94 -0.23 1.03 0.61
CA ALA A 94 0.59 1.12 1.80
C ALA A 94 1.88 0.29 1.68
N LEU A 95 1.80 -0.92 1.13
CA LEU A 95 2.96 -1.78 0.91
C LEU A 95 3.99 -1.14 -0.02
N ALA A 96 3.55 -0.60 -1.16
CA ALA A 96 4.44 0.04 -2.14
C ALA A 96 5.14 1.27 -1.54
N MET A 97 4.39 2.08 -0.79
CA MET A 97 4.94 3.26 -0.09
C MET A 97 5.92 2.84 1.00
N THR A 98 5.58 1.83 1.80
CA THR A 98 6.48 1.28 2.84
C THR A 98 7.79 0.77 2.24
N TYR A 99 7.71 0.04 1.12
CA TYR A 99 8.88 -0.44 0.42
C TYR A 99 9.79 0.70 -0.04
N LYS A 100 9.21 1.77 -0.58
CA LYS A 100 9.96 2.95 -1.00
C LYS A 100 10.57 3.69 0.19
N ALA A 101 9.81 3.92 1.26
CA ALA A 101 10.30 4.56 2.49
C ALA A 101 11.48 3.79 3.09
N CYS A 102 11.37 2.45 3.15
CA CYS A 102 12.44 1.57 3.63
C CYS A 102 13.71 1.69 2.78
N LYS A 103 13.58 1.69 1.44
CA LYS A 103 14.71 1.91 0.53
C LYS A 103 15.39 3.27 0.71
N ASP A 104 14.62 4.30 1.06
CA ASP A 104 15.14 5.65 1.32
C ASP A 104 15.67 5.82 2.76
N GLY A 105 15.67 4.75 3.56
CA GLY A 105 16.15 4.76 4.95
C GLY A 105 15.26 5.56 5.89
N ARG A 106 13.96 5.71 5.57
CA ARG A 106 12.99 6.45 6.38
C ARG A 106 12.01 5.54 7.08
N ALA A 107 11.61 5.93 8.27
CA ALA A 107 10.50 5.32 8.97
C ALA A 107 9.17 5.74 8.32
N PHE A 108 8.11 4.95 8.49
CA PHE A 108 6.82 5.23 7.86
C PHE A 108 5.69 5.24 8.89
N VAL A 109 5.01 6.38 8.98
CA VAL A 109 3.78 6.54 9.79
C VAL A 109 2.57 6.43 8.89
N LEU A 110 1.66 5.52 9.23
CA LEU A 110 0.50 5.19 8.42
C LEU A 110 -0.71 4.77 9.28
N PRO A 111 -1.92 4.66 8.70
CA PRO A 111 -3.08 4.19 9.43
C PRO A 111 -2.89 2.78 9.99
N ARG A 112 -3.40 2.53 11.20
CA ARG A 112 -3.28 1.23 11.88
C ARG A 112 -3.80 0.07 11.05
N ASP A 113 -4.87 0.27 10.30
CA ASP A 113 -5.47 -0.78 9.46
C ASP A 113 -4.56 -1.23 8.31
N ASN A 114 -3.54 -0.45 7.96
CA ASN A 114 -2.52 -0.81 6.98
C ASN A 114 -1.27 -1.46 7.59
N ALA A 115 -1.21 -1.62 8.91
CA ALA A 115 0.01 -2.07 9.60
C ALA A 115 0.49 -3.45 9.13
N GLU A 116 -0.42 -4.42 9.01
CA GLU A 116 -0.09 -5.78 8.59
C GLU A 116 0.42 -5.84 7.13
N GLU A 117 -0.22 -5.07 6.23
CA GLU A 117 0.23 -4.95 4.86
C GLU A 117 1.64 -4.34 4.78
N ALA A 118 1.88 -3.27 5.51
CA ALA A 118 3.16 -2.58 5.55
C ALA A 118 4.28 -3.43 6.16
N ALA A 119 3.98 -4.23 7.17
CA ALA A 119 4.93 -5.08 7.88
C ALA A 119 5.48 -6.25 7.06
N LEU A 120 4.91 -6.53 5.88
CA LEU A 120 5.48 -7.47 4.92
C LEU A 120 6.86 -7.02 4.39
N VAL A 121 7.16 -5.73 4.49
CA VAL A 121 8.50 -5.18 4.26
C VAL A 121 9.32 -5.35 5.55
N ARG A 122 10.01 -6.48 5.71
CA ARG A 122 10.63 -6.92 6.98
C ARG A 122 11.55 -5.90 7.63
N ASP A 123 12.32 -5.16 6.85
CA ASP A 123 13.30 -4.19 7.37
C ASP A 123 12.71 -2.81 7.59
N ALA A 124 11.44 -2.59 7.23
CA ALA A 124 10.80 -1.29 7.37
C ALA A 124 10.55 -0.94 8.85
N GLN A 125 10.69 0.33 9.15
CA GLN A 125 10.30 0.90 10.43
C GLN A 125 8.88 1.47 10.30
N VAL A 126 7.88 0.65 10.64
CA VAL A 126 6.46 0.97 10.51
C VAL A 126 5.90 1.41 11.85
N TYR A 127 5.27 2.59 11.87
CA TYR A 127 4.63 3.18 13.04
C TYR A 127 3.14 3.44 12.75
N PRO A 128 2.27 2.48 13.07
CA PRO A 128 0.84 2.65 12.86
C PRO A 128 0.23 3.60 13.88
N ALA A 129 -0.72 4.42 13.42
CA ALA A 129 -1.46 5.35 14.27
C ALA A 129 -2.97 5.28 13.97
N HIS A 130 -3.78 5.59 14.99
CA HIS A 130 -5.23 5.68 14.87
C HIS A 130 -5.71 7.08 14.50
N SER A 131 -4.96 8.11 14.91
CA SER A 131 -5.42 9.48 14.80
C SER A 131 -4.26 10.46 14.60
N LEU A 132 -4.59 11.63 14.07
CA LEU A 132 -3.68 12.76 14.00
C LEU A 132 -3.11 13.12 15.38
N LEU A 133 -3.94 13.02 16.42
CA LEU A 133 -3.52 13.34 17.79
C LEU A 133 -2.41 12.39 18.28
N GLU A 134 -2.51 11.08 18.02
CA GLU A 134 -1.45 10.12 18.35
C GLU A 134 -0.14 10.42 17.62
N VAL A 135 -0.22 10.76 16.34
CA VAL A 135 0.97 11.14 15.56
C VAL A 135 1.62 12.39 16.12
N CYS A 136 0.82 13.41 16.41
CA CYS A 136 1.33 14.64 17.02
C CYS A 136 1.93 14.41 18.41
N ALA A 137 1.31 13.56 19.24
CA ALA A 137 1.83 13.21 20.57
C ALA A 137 3.20 12.51 20.48
N HIS A 138 3.39 11.66 19.46
CA HIS A 138 4.66 11.01 19.18
C HIS A 138 5.78 12.03 18.91
N PHE A 139 5.55 12.96 18.00
CA PHE A 139 6.54 13.97 17.62
C PHE A 139 6.73 15.07 18.69
N ALA A 140 5.73 15.30 19.53
CA ALA A 140 5.85 16.18 20.69
C ALA A 140 6.57 15.50 21.88
N GLY A 141 6.88 14.19 21.80
CA GLY A 141 7.55 13.45 22.87
C GLY A 141 6.66 13.09 24.05
N HIS A 142 5.33 13.18 23.91
CA HIS A 142 4.38 12.86 24.99
C HIS A 142 4.08 11.36 25.06
N THR A 143 3.73 10.75 23.93
CA THR A 143 3.40 9.33 23.84
C THR A 143 4.00 8.77 22.54
N LEU A 144 4.93 7.85 22.66
CA LEU A 144 5.60 7.29 21.49
C LEU A 144 4.73 6.23 20.81
N LEU A 145 4.64 6.29 19.50
CA LEU A 145 4.09 5.21 18.69
C LEU A 145 5.00 3.98 18.79
N SER A 146 4.41 2.83 18.95
CA SER A 146 5.14 1.56 18.94
C SER A 146 5.43 1.12 17.52
N ARG A 147 6.67 0.68 17.25
CA ARG A 147 7.00 0.04 15.99
C ARG A 147 6.18 -1.24 15.83
N HIS A 148 5.53 -1.39 14.71
CA HIS A 148 4.82 -2.62 14.36
C HIS A 148 5.79 -3.60 13.69
N VAL A 149 5.79 -4.84 14.17
CA VAL A 149 6.54 -5.96 13.59
C VAL A 149 5.51 -7.00 13.22
N GLY A 150 5.28 -7.21 11.92
CA GLY A 150 4.34 -8.21 11.45
C GLY A 150 4.81 -9.62 11.73
N GLU A 151 3.87 -10.53 11.89
CA GLU A 151 4.17 -11.95 11.90
C GLU A 151 4.57 -12.42 10.49
N PRO A 152 5.51 -13.40 10.38
CA PRO A 152 5.86 -13.93 9.07
C PRO A 152 4.63 -14.57 8.44
N ALA A 153 4.13 -13.94 7.38
CA ALA A 153 3.02 -14.49 6.62
C ALA A 153 3.44 -15.83 6.00
N VAL A 154 2.88 -16.91 6.53
CA VAL A 154 3.06 -18.26 5.96
C VAL A 154 2.02 -18.41 4.87
N ALA A 155 2.40 -18.14 3.64
CA ALA A 155 1.53 -18.41 2.50
C ALA A 155 1.68 -19.86 2.08
N VAL A 156 0.64 -20.61 2.28
CA VAL A 156 0.42 -21.88 1.56
C VAL A 156 -0.62 -21.57 0.50
N GLY A 157 -0.16 -21.41 -0.74
CA GLY A 157 -1.09 -21.32 -1.88
C GLY A 157 -1.76 -22.67 -2.06
N ASP A 158 -3.03 -22.76 -1.75
CA ASP A 158 -3.83 -23.93 -2.10
C ASP A 158 -4.16 -23.83 -3.61
N TYR A 159 -3.37 -24.53 -4.41
CA TYR A 159 -3.58 -24.62 -5.85
C TYR A 159 -4.12 -26.01 -6.20
N PRO A 160 -5.02 -26.13 -7.19
CA PRO A 160 -5.41 -27.42 -7.73
C PRO A 160 -4.19 -28.20 -8.19
N ASP A 161 -4.13 -29.50 -7.86
CA ASP A 161 -2.98 -30.34 -8.16
C ASP A 161 -3.04 -30.91 -9.59
N PHE A 162 -1.86 -31.10 -10.20
CA PHE A 162 -1.76 -31.77 -11.49
C PHE A 162 -2.19 -33.24 -11.46
N SER A 163 -2.20 -33.90 -10.31
CA SER A 163 -2.70 -35.24 -10.11
C SER A 163 -4.18 -35.40 -10.49
N ASP A 164 -4.97 -34.32 -10.40
CA ASP A 164 -6.38 -34.31 -10.81
C ASP A 164 -6.55 -34.51 -12.34
N VAL A 165 -5.55 -34.17 -13.13
CA VAL A 165 -5.61 -34.29 -14.58
C VAL A 165 -5.29 -35.70 -15.01
N LYS A 166 -6.29 -36.43 -15.48
CA LYS A 166 -6.10 -37.78 -16.02
C LYS A 166 -5.54 -37.72 -17.44
N GLY A 167 -4.53 -38.56 -17.70
CA GLY A 167 -3.87 -38.60 -19.02
C GLY A 167 -3.10 -37.30 -19.34
N GLN A 168 -3.11 -36.92 -20.61
CA GLN A 168 -2.48 -35.69 -21.15
C GLN A 168 -0.97 -35.56 -20.85
N ALA A 169 -0.22 -36.65 -20.91
CA ALA A 169 1.20 -36.71 -20.52
C ALA A 169 2.06 -35.67 -21.26
N HIS A 170 1.82 -35.43 -22.56
CA HIS A 170 2.57 -34.45 -23.34
C HIS A 170 2.29 -33.02 -22.89
N ALA A 171 1.03 -32.64 -22.62
CA ALA A 171 0.68 -31.31 -22.17
C ALA A 171 1.21 -31.06 -20.74
N LYS A 172 1.12 -32.04 -19.83
CA LYS A 172 1.71 -31.95 -18.50
C LYS A 172 3.22 -31.72 -18.58
N ARG A 173 3.93 -32.53 -19.39
CA ARG A 173 5.38 -32.41 -19.58
C ARG A 173 5.77 -31.05 -20.15
N ALA A 174 5.03 -30.52 -21.11
CA ALA A 174 5.28 -29.19 -21.65
C ALA A 174 5.11 -28.10 -20.58
N LEU A 175 4.09 -28.21 -19.71
CA LEU A 175 3.86 -27.27 -18.62
C LEU A 175 4.94 -27.37 -17.52
N GLU A 176 5.42 -28.56 -17.19
CA GLU A 176 6.55 -28.75 -16.27
C GLU A 176 7.82 -28.05 -16.80
N ILE A 177 8.14 -28.22 -18.08
CA ILE A 177 9.30 -27.59 -18.72
C ILE A 177 9.12 -26.05 -18.70
N ALA A 178 7.93 -25.57 -19.06
CA ALA A 178 7.63 -24.14 -19.04
C ALA A 178 7.76 -23.56 -17.63
N ALA A 179 7.24 -24.27 -16.63
CA ALA A 179 7.30 -23.83 -15.24
C ALA A 179 8.75 -23.78 -14.72
N ALA A 180 9.54 -24.84 -14.99
CA ALA A 180 10.92 -24.94 -14.55
C ALA A 180 11.83 -23.90 -15.22
N GLY A 181 11.60 -23.62 -16.50
CA GLY A 181 12.41 -22.69 -17.30
C GLY A 181 11.89 -21.23 -17.32
N GLY A 182 10.76 -20.95 -16.70
CA GLY A 182 10.13 -19.61 -16.77
C GLY A 182 9.66 -19.26 -18.18
N HIS A 183 9.26 -20.25 -18.98
CA HIS A 183 8.88 -20.05 -20.39
C HIS A 183 7.39 -19.70 -20.52
N SER A 184 7.08 -18.87 -21.50
CA SER A 184 5.69 -18.67 -21.94
C SER A 184 5.21 -19.88 -22.73
N ILE A 185 3.95 -20.28 -22.54
CA ILE A 185 3.32 -21.37 -23.24
C ILE A 185 1.97 -20.96 -23.82
N LEU A 186 1.71 -21.36 -25.06
CA LEU A 186 0.42 -21.17 -25.71
C LEU A 186 -0.27 -22.54 -25.86
N MET A 187 -1.49 -22.65 -25.36
CA MET A 187 -2.31 -23.86 -25.51
C MET A 187 -3.42 -23.63 -26.52
N SER A 188 -3.41 -24.40 -27.59
CA SER A 188 -4.44 -24.40 -28.63
C SER A 188 -5.14 -25.76 -28.69
N GLY A 189 -6.44 -25.77 -29.07
CA GLY A 189 -7.24 -26.97 -29.17
C GLY A 189 -8.73 -26.69 -29.10
N PRO A 190 -9.57 -27.69 -29.41
CA PRO A 190 -11.02 -27.56 -29.45
C PRO A 190 -11.59 -27.25 -28.03
N PRO A 191 -12.84 -26.77 -27.96
CA PRO A 191 -13.56 -26.65 -26.67
C PRO A 191 -13.61 -28.01 -25.97
N GLY A 192 -13.52 -27.99 -24.61
CA GLY A 192 -13.55 -29.22 -23.80
C GLY A 192 -12.25 -30.03 -23.75
N SER A 193 -11.18 -29.63 -24.42
CA SER A 193 -9.90 -30.35 -24.40
C SER A 193 -9.07 -30.18 -23.11
N GLY A 194 -9.60 -29.51 -22.08
CA GLY A 194 -8.95 -29.38 -20.77
C GLY A 194 -7.91 -28.25 -20.64
N LYS A 195 -7.85 -27.31 -21.61
CA LYS A 195 -6.90 -26.20 -21.57
C LYS A 195 -6.98 -25.37 -20.27
N THR A 196 -8.17 -24.95 -19.89
CA THR A 196 -8.39 -24.18 -18.66
C THR A 196 -8.04 -25.01 -17.41
N MET A 197 -8.37 -26.30 -17.41
CA MET A 197 -8.01 -27.23 -16.34
C MET A 197 -6.50 -27.30 -16.13
N LEU A 198 -5.73 -27.40 -17.20
CA LEU A 198 -4.26 -27.40 -17.14
C LEU A 198 -3.72 -26.03 -16.72
N ALA A 199 -4.25 -24.95 -17.27
CA ALA A 199 -3.80 -23.58 -16.98
C ALA A 199 -4.00 -23.21 -15.50
N THR A 200 -5.13 -23.58 -14.90
CA THR A 200 -5.42 -23.29 -13.47
C THR A 200 -4.49 -24.05 -12.51
N ARG A 201 -3.83 -25.09 -12.93
CA ARG A 201 -2.88 -25.89 -12.15
C ARG A 201 -1.42 -25.46 -12.34
N LEU A 202 -1.13 -24.67 -13.36
CA LEU A 202 0.23 -24.15 -13.59
C LEU A 202 0.80 -23.39 -12.40
N PRO A 203 0.06 -22.53 -11.68
CA PRO A 203 0.60 -21.84 -10.49
C PRO A 203 1.13 -22.78 -9.43
N GLY A 204 0.54 -23.98 -9.27
CA GLY A 204 0.95 -24.96 -8.27
C GLY A 204 2.27 -25.67 -8.55
N ILE A 205 2.72 -25.67 -9.81
CA ILE A 205 4.01 -26.27 -10.21
C ILE A 205 5.11 -25.25 -10.49
N LEU A 206 4.80 -23.94 -10.42
CA LEU A 206 5.80 -22.90 -10.52
C LEU A 206 6.73 -22.92 -9.29
N PRO A 207 8.03 -22.60 -9.45
CA PRO A 207 8.93 -22.43 -8.32
C PRO A 207 8.35 -21.44 -7.30
N ALA A 208 8.61 -21.68 -6.02
CA ALA A 208 8.19 -20.77 -4.96
C ALA A 208 8.72 -19.35 -5.24
N MET A 209 7.88 -18.35 -4.97
CA MET A 209 8.31 -16.95 -5.09
C MET A 209 9.36 -16.62 -4.04
N THR A 210 10.43 -15.95 -4.46
CA THR A 210 11.33 -15.29 -3.51
C THR A 210 10.62 -14.16 -2.78
N ASP A 211 11.13 -13.73 -1.63
CA ASP A 211 10.56 -12.59 -0.89
C ASP A 211 10.54 -11.32 -1.75
N ALA A 212 11.57 -11.08 -2.57
CA ALA A 212 11.62 -9.94 -3.48
C ALA A 212 10.51 -10.00 -4.54
N GLN A 213 10.31 -11.15 -5.19
CA GLN A 213 9.24 -11.33 -6.17
C GLN A 213 7.84 -11.19 -5.54
N ALA A 214 7.67 -11.74 -4.34
CA ALA A 214 6.41 -11.63 -3.61
C ALA A 214 6.10 -10.18 -3.26
N LEU A 215 7.12 -9.42 -2.84
CA LEU A 215 6.98 -8.01 -2.50
C LEU A 215 6.61 -7.15 -3.71
N GLU A 216 7.26 -7.37 -4.86
CA GLU A 216 6.93 -6.68 -6.11
C GLU A 216 5.49 -6.99 -6.56
N ALA A 217 5.09 -8.26 -6.54
CA ALA A 217 3.74 -8.67 -6.90
C ALA A 217 2.68 -8.09 -5.96
N ALA A 218 2.94 -8.11 -4.66
CA ALA A 218 2.05 -7.57 -3.65
C ALA A 218 1.96 -6.03 -3.71
N ALA A 219 3.08 -5.33 -4.00
CA ALA A 219 3.09 -3.88 -4.18
C ALA A 219 2.20 -3.44 -5.35
N VAL A 220 2.23 -4.17 -6.47
CA VAL A 220 1.33 -3.92 -7.60
C VAL A 220 -0.14 -4.18 -7.23
N GLN A 221 -0.40 -5.25 -6.47
CA GLN A 221 -1.77 -5.56 -6.02
C GLN A 221 -2.31 -4.53 -5.04
N SER A 222 -1.47 -3.99 -4.17
CA SER A 222 -1.89 -3.01 -3.17
C SER A 222 -2.40 -1.69 -3.78
N LEU A 223 -2.03 -1.42 -5.03
CA LEU A 223 -2.52 -0.28 -5.80
C LEU A 223 -3.87 -0.55 -6.48
N ALA A 224 -4.29 -1.82 -6.60
CA ALA A 224 -5.54 -2.19 -7.24
C ALA A 224 -6.75 -1.90 -6.33
N ASN A 225 -7.96 -1.83 -6.93
CA ASN A 225 -9.20 -1.50 -6.22
C ASN A 225 -9.55 -2.44 -5.06
N GLY A 226 -9.08 -3.69 -5.08
CA GLY A 226 -9.29 -4.68 -4.01
C GLY A 226 -8.25 -4.61 -2.88
N GLY A 227 -7.20 -3.79 -3.03
CA GLY A 227 -6.05 -3.79 -2.14
C GLY A 227 -5.27 -5.11 -2.14
N PHE A 228 -4.28 -5.20 -1.28
CA PHE A 228 -3.54 -6.45 -1.04
C PHE A 228 -3.96 -7.02 0.33
N ARG A 229 -4.13 -8.35 0.38
CA ARG A 229 -4.38 -9.08 1.63
C ARG A 229 -3.16 -9.91 1.99
N SER A 230 -2.75 -9.89 3.24
CA SER A 230 -1.60 -10.66 3.76
C SER A 230 -1.72 -12.18 3.50
N GLU A 231 -2.95 -12.70 3.46
CA GLU A 231 -3.27 -14.09 3.10
C GLU A 231 -2.80 -14.48 1.69
N ASN A 232 -2.65 -13.50 0.80
CA ASN A 232 -2.17 -13.69 -0.56
C ASN A 232 -0.65 -13.54 -0.71
N TRP A 233 0.08 -13.40 0.39
CA TRP A 233 1.54 -13.33 0.37
C TRP A 233 2.15 -14.56 -0.29
N LYS A 234 3.06 -14.36 -1.27
CA LYS A 234 3.68 -15.40 -2.08
C LYS A 234 2.72 -16.24 -2.94
N ARG A 235 1.45 -15.88 -3.00
CA ARG A 235 0.50 -16.55 -3.88
C ARG A 235 0.69 -16.08 -5.32
N ARG A 236 0.85 -17.03 -6.25
CA ARG A 236 0.91 -16.74 -7.68
C ARG A 236 -0.45 -16.27 -8.18
N ASN A 237 -0.49 -15.13 -8.85
CA ASN A 237 -1.70 -14.60 -9.44
C ASN A 237 -2.09 -15.38 -10.69
N PHE A 238 -3.34 -15.78 -10.74
CA PHE A 238 -3.95 -16.37 -11.93
C PHE A 238 -5.05 -15.44 -12.42
N ARG A 239 -4.98 -15.02 -13.67
CA ARG A 239 -6.03 -14.20 -14.30
C ARG A 239 -6.81 -15.06 -15.29
N SER A 240 -8.12 -15.11 -15.11
CA SER A 240 -9.05 -15.75 -16.03
C SER A 240 -10.04 -14.68 -16.53
N PRO A 241 -9.66 -13.91 -17.57
CA PRO A 241 -10.58 -12.93 -18.12
C PRO A 241 -11.80 -13.64 -18.73
N HIS A 242 -12.99 -13.21 -18.32
CA HIS A 242 -14.22 -13.60 -18.99
C HIS A 242 -14.41 -12.68 -20.20
N HIS A 243 -14.70 -13.29 -21.34
CA HIS A 243 -15.06 -12.58 -22.56
C HIS A 243 -16.55 -12.27 -22.56
#